data_ae1272c1b78a6a0cc30e82b760b79c75
#
_entry.id   ae1272c1b78a6a0cc30e82b760b79c75
#
_cell.length_a   1.000
_cell.length_b   1.000
_cell.length_c   1.000
_cell.angle_alpha   90.00
_cell.angle_beta   90.00
_cell.angle_gamma   90.00
#
_symmetry.space_group_name_H-M   'P 1'
#
loop_
_entity.id
_entity.type
_entity.pdbx_description
1 polymer ?
#
loop_
_entity_poly.entity_id
_entity_poly.type
_entity_poly.pdbx_seq_one_letter_code
_entity_poly.pdbx_strand_id
1 'polypeptide(L)'
;IGSNTEKEDDKKIIVTSLKSLSRLNYRSGNLILGNVEIFKLLINKLDIPKRWRLRLQRHYWRERYFNDLLKRLETNSDVDPTIVEIDKKKYQKMLKQDQSRQVAGRTLNEILSRFNNKIKDPRRTKKGRNVSKIIKEFLKINCPINQAPNKLNIFFKKHKINIRVQNNYFPVTKNKLAKLNVRFSASFGRQLEYYTGLVFRIDIKQKSKNTNILNGGRYDNLISDLGSVKKIPAVGAALNLNY
;
A
#
# COMPACT_ATOMS: atom_id res chain seq x y z
N ILE A 1 8.72 16.94 -11.98
CA ILE A 1 9.78 15.93 -12.05
C ILE A 1 11.07 16.52 -11.47
N GLY A 2 11.78 15.76 -10.64
CA GLY A 2 13.10 16.16 -10.13
C GLY A 2 13.12 17.15 -8.97
N SER A 3 12.02 17.35 -8.27
CA SER A 3 11.99 18.24 -7.11
C SER A 3 12.46 17.54 -5.83
N ASN A 4 13.16 18.30 -4.97
CA ASN A 4 13.69 17.83 -3.68
C ASN A 4 12.69 18.02 -2.52
N THR A 5 11.52 18.61 -2.75
CA THR A 5 10.51 18.94 -1.74
C THR A 5 9.22 18.16 -1.96
N GLU A 6 9.27 16.84 -1.71
CA GLU A 6 8.18 15.89 -2.02
C GLU A 6 6.78 16.34 -1.54
N LYS A 7 6.69 16.88 -0.32
CA LYS A 7 5.40 17.29 0.27
C LYS A 7 4.85 18.59 -0.33
N GLU A 8 5.71 19.51 -0.71
CA GLU A 8 5.30 20.75 -1.39
C GLU A 8 4.81 20.46 -2.80
N ASP A 9 5.47 19.52 -3.49
CA ASP A 9 5.06 19.14 -4.84
C ASP A 9 3.75 18.40 -4.86
N ASP A 10 3.49 17.53 -3.88
CA ASP A 10 2.19 16.90 -3.68
C ASP A 10 1.09 17.94 -3.49
N LYS A 11 1.37 19.01 -2.75
CA LYS A 11 0.45 20.12 -2.57
C LYS A 11 0.27 20.93 -3.86
N LYS A 12 1.37 21.23 -4.56
CA LYS A 12 1.35 21.99 -5.81
C LYS A 12 0.52 21.30 -6.88
N ILE A 13 0.68 19.98 -7.08
CA ILE A 13 -0.07 19.26 -8.12
C ILE A 13 -1.58 19.26 -7.83
N ILE A 14 -2.00 19.07 -6.57
CA ILE A 14 -3.41 19.18 -6.19
C ILE A 14 -3.94 20.59 -6.45
N VAL A 15 -3.20 21.63 -6.03
CA VAL A 15 -3.61 23.03 -6.25
C VAL A 15 -3.74 23.34 -7.74
N THR A 16 -2.78 22.89 -8.55
CA THR A 16 -2.80 23.09 -10.01
C THR A 16 -4.00 22.39 -10.62
N SER A 17 -4.25 21.14 -10.23
CA SER A 17 -5.42 20.38 -10.66
C SER A 17 -6.74 21.10 -10.35
N LEU A 18 -6.89 21.59 -9.12
CA LEU A 18 -8.08 22.35 -8.72
C LEU A 18 -8.23 23.67 -9.45
N LYS A 19 -7.12 24.38 -9.73
CA LYS A 19 -7.13 25.60 -10.56
C LYS A 19 -7.58 25.32 -11.99
N SER A 20 -7.10 24.23 -12.59
CA SER A 20 -7.50 23.83 -13.94
C SER A 20 -9.01 23.53 -14.00
N LEU A 21 -9.53 22.80 -13.03
CA LEU A 21 -10.98 22.54 -12.94
C LEU A 21 -11.80 23.82 -12.77
N SER A 22 -11.34 24.76 -11.94
CA SER A 22 -12.01 26.05 -11.76
C SER A 22 -12.05 26.86 -13.06
N ARG A 23 -10.99 26.82 -13.87
CA ARG A 23 -10.96 27.48 -15.18
C ARG A 23 -11.91 26.83 -16.19
N LEU A 24 -12.19 25.54 -16.03
CA LEU A 24 -13.18 24.80 -16.81
C LEU A 24 -14.62 24.95 -16.24
N ASN A 25 -14.83 25.95 -15.35
CA ASN A 25 -16.11 26.26 -14.72
C ASN A 25 -16.67 25.16 -13.80
N TYR A 26 -15.87 24.16 -13.39
CA TYR A 26 -16.28 23.25 -12.35
C TYR A 26 -16.17 23.92 -10.97
N ARG A 27 -17.30 24.03 -10.24
CA ARG A 27 -17.40 24.76 -8.96
C ARG A 27 -17.53 23.85 -7.75
N SER A 28 -17.79 22.55 -7.98
CA SER A 28 -17.97 21.57 -6.91
C SER A 28 -17.37 20.22 -7.31
N GLY A 29 -16.99 19.42 -6.31
CA GLY A 29 -16.45 18.10 -6.56
C GLY A 29 -16.11 17.35 -5.27
N ASN A 30 -15.76 16.07 -5.43
CA ASN A 30 -15.24 15.23 -4.38
C ASN A 30 -13.77 14.93 -4.68
N LEU A 31 -12.88 15.38 -3.81
CA LEU A 31 -11.44 15.02 -3.85
C LEU A 31 -11.24 13.84 -2.91
N ILE A 32 -10.86 12.72 -3.46
CA ILE A 32 -10.52 11.51 -2.69
C ILE A 32 -9.00 11.37 -2.68
N LEU A 33 -8.44 11.30 -1.48
CA LEU A 33 -7.01 11.13 -1.24
C LEU A 33 -6.74 9.73 -0.69
N GLY A 34 -5.67 9.11 -1.16
CA GLY A 34 -5.07 7.92 -0.59
C GLY A 34 -3.57 8.12 -0.40
N ASN A 35 -2.94 7.20 0.30
CA ASN A 35 -1.48 7.24 0.47
C ASN A 35 -0.92 5.82 0.57
N VAL A 36 -0.20 5.41 -0.47
CA VAL A 36 0.41 4.07 -0.57
C VAL A 36 1.53 3.88 0.45
N GLU A 37 2.21 4.96 0.83
CA GLU A 37 3.28 4.92 1.84
C GLU A 37 2.75 4.48 3.21
N ILE A 38 1.58 4.98 3.64
CA ILE A 38 0.97 4.60 4.92
C ILE A 38 0.66 3.08 4.93
N PHE A 39 0.20 2.53 3.82
CA PHE A 39 0.02 1.07 3.69
C PHE A 39 1.35 0.32 3.78
N LYS A 40 2.41 0.79 3.11
CA LYS A 40 3.75 0.19 3.19
C LYS A 40 4.30 0.23 4.62
N LEU A 41 4.12 1.35 5.34
CA LEU A 41 4.49 1.48 6.75
C LEU A 41 3.75 0.46 7.62
N LEU A 42 2.44 0.30 7.45
CA LEU A 42 1.65 -0.72 8.14
C LEU A 42 2.24 -2.11 7.90
N ILE A 43 2.38 -2.53 6.63
CA ILE A 43 2.86 -3.88 6.28
C ILE A 43 4.26 -4.15 6.85
N ASN A 44 5.15 -3.14 6.87
CA ASN A 44 6.50 -3.30 7.39
C ASN A 44 6.54 -3.51 8.92
N LYS A 45 5.53 -3.02 9.65
CA LYS A 45 5.41 -3.17 11.12
C LYS A 45 4.65 -4.42 11.54
N LEU A 46 4.00 -5.13 10.62
CA LEU A 46 3.32 -6.38 10.93
C LEU A 46 4.34 -7.50 11.19
N ASP A 47 4.07 -8.32 12.22
CA ASP A 47 4.89 -9.50 12.57
C ASP A 47 4.62 -10.66 11.61
N ILE A 48 5.11 -10.52 10.39
CA ILE A 48 5.05 -11.54 9.33
C ILE A 48 6.40 -11.64 8.60
N PRO A 49 6.73 -12.81 8.01
CA PRO A 49 7.95 -12.99 7.26
C PRO A 49 8.12 -11.97 6.12
N LYS A 50 9.37 -11.57 5.84
CA LYS A 50 9.71 -10.60 4.78
C LYS A 50 9.04 -10.94 3.43
N ARG A 51 9.01 -12.23 3.05
CA ARG A 51 8.37 -12.68 1.79
C ARG A 51 6.88 -12.31 1.71
N TRP A 52 6.15 -12.38 2.83
CA TRP A 52 4.74 -11.99 2.89
C TRP A 52 4.57 -10.48 2.82
N ARG A 53 5.43 -9.72 3.52
CA ARG A 53 5.43 -8.25 3.43
C ARG A 53 5.63 -7.78 2.00
N LEU A 54 6.67 -8.29 1.32
CA LEU A 54 6.95 -7.96 -0.08
C LEU A 54 5.80 -8.37 -1.01
N ARG A 55 5.22 -9.56 -0.81
CA ARG A 55 4.11 -10.05 -1.63
C ARG A 55 2.84 -9.19 -1.46
N LEU A 56 2.49 -8.81 -0.24
CA LEU A 56 1.36 -7.93 0.04
C LEU A 56 1.58 -6.53 -0.55
N GLN A 57 2.77 -5.96 -0.42
CA GLN A 57 3.09 -4.66 -1.00
C GLN A 57 3.05 -4.69 -2.54
N ARG A 58 3.67 -5.69 -3.15
CA ARG A 58 3.74 -5.85 -4.61
C ARG A 58 2.36 -6.01 -5.24
N HIS A 59 1.45 -6.69 -4.59
CA HIS A 59 0.12 -6.98 -5.15
C HIS A 59 -1.00 -6.12 -4.57
N TYR A 60 -0.66 -5.07 -3.85
CA TYR A 60 -1.64 -4.14 -3.27
C TYR A 60 -2.59 -3.55 -4.32
N TRP A 61 -2.09 -3.25 -5.50
CA TRP A 61 -2.85 -2.68 -6.61
C TRP A 61 -3.78 -3.69 -7.31
N ARG A 62 -3.52 -5.00 -7.22
CA ARG A 62 -4.34 -6.05 -7.82
C ARG A 62 -5.44 -6.48 -6.86
N GLU A 63 -6.56 -5.79 -6.85
CA GLU A 63 -7.58 -5.95 -5.81
C GLU A 63 -8.04 -7.41 -5.61
N ARG A 64 -8.39 -8.13 -6.69
CA ARG A 64 -8.82 -9.53 -6.60
C ARG A 64 -7.71 -10.40 -6.00
N TYR A 65 -6.52 -10.33 -6.57
CA TYR A 65 -5.39 -11.13 -6.10
C TYR A 65 -4.97 -10.79 -4.67
N PHE A 66 -5.03 -9.51 -4.30
CA PHE A 66 -4.74 -9.07 -2.94
C PHE A 66 -5.76 -9.62 -1.93
N ASN A 67 -7.04 -9.63 -2.27
CA ASN A 67 -8.08 -10.22 -1.44
C ASN A 67 -7.89 -11.73 -1.30
N ASP A 68 -7.46 -12.44 -2.35
CA ASP A 68 -7.09 -13.85 -2.29
C ASP A 68 -5.86 -14.08 -1.38
N LEU A 69 -4.87 -13.19 -1.40
CA LEU A 69 -3.75 -13.26 -0.45
C LEU A 69 -4.21 -13.10 1.00
N LEU A 70 -5.14 -12.18 1.27
CA LEU A 70 -5.71 -12.02 2.61
C LEU A 70 -6.50 -13.26 3.03
N LYS A 71 -7.29 -13.85 2.11
CA LYS A 71 -8.00 -15.09 2.35
C LYS A 71 -7.05 -16.27 2.66
N ARG A 72 -5.93 -16.38 1.93
CA ARG A 72 -4.87 -17.37 2.21
C ARG A 72 -4.22 -17.19 3.58
N LEU A 73 -4.13 -15.96 4.10
CA LEU A 73 -3.69 -15.71 5.46
C LEU A 73 -4.70 -16.18 6.52
N GLU A 74 -5.99 -16.15 6.21
CA GLU A 74 -7.06 -16.57 7.12
C GLU A 74 -7.26 -18.08 7.18
N THR A 75 -7.03 -18.75 6.06
CA THR A 75 -7.27 -20.18 5.88
C THR A 75 -5.95 -20.95 5.79
N ASN A 76 -5.92 -22.14 6.40
CA ASN A 76 -4.82 -23.08 6.24
C ASN A 76 -5.09 -24.10 5.10
N SER A 77 -6.09 -23.82 4.26
CA SER A 77 -6.64 -24.79 3.29
C SER A 77 -5.65 -25.24 2.22
N ASP A 78 -4.63 -24.41 1.92
CA ASP A 78 -3.59 -24.72 0.93
C ASP A 78 -2.28 -25.20 1.57
N VAL A 79 -2.31 -25.57 2.86
CA VAL A 79 -1.14 -26.03 3.60
C VAL A 79 -1.47 -27.38 4.25
N ASP A 80 -0.89 -28.45 3.72
CA ASP A 80 -0.97 -29.77 4.32
C ASP A 80 -0.18 -29.81 5.65
N PRO A 81 -0.82 -30.13 6.79
CA PRO A 81 -0.15 -30.24 8.08
C PRO A 81 0.97 -31.28 8.10
N THR A 82 0.83 -32.38 7.34
CA THR A 82 1.85 -33.43 7.23
C THR A 82 3.14 -32.93 6.60
N ILE A 83 3.05 -32.09 5.58
CA ILE A 83 4.22 -31.45 4.95
C ILE A 83 4.96 -30.56 5.95
N VAL A 84 4.22 -29.91 6.86
CA VAL A 84 4.82 -29.07 7.91
C VAL A 84 5.67 -29.87 8.88
N GLU A 85 5.14 -30.99 9.35
CA GLU A 85 5.90 -31.88 10.26
C GLU A 85 7.11 -32.50 9.58
N ILE A 86 6.98 -32.88 8.31
CA ILE A 86 8.10 -33.36 7.49
C ILE A 86 9.15 -32.23 7.35
N ASP A 87 8.73 -31.03 7.06
CA ASP A 87 9.65 -29.88 6.91
C ASP A 87 10.38 -29.57 8.23
N LYS A 88 9.71 -29.65 9.38
CA LYS A 88 10.34 -29.48 10.70
C LYS A 88 11.36 -30.57 11.00
N LYS A 89 10.99 -31.84 10.77
CA LYS A 89 11.91 -32.98 10.98
C LYS A 89 13.13 -32.88 10.07
N LYS A 90 12.94 -32.56 8.78
CA LYS A 90 14.03 -32.31 7.83
C LYS A 90 14.94 -31.18 8.28
N TYR A 91 14.35 -30.05 8.71
CA TYR A 91 15.11 -28.90 9.22
C TYR A 91 16.00 -29.28 10.40
N GLN A 92 15.45 -29.99 11.41
CA GLN A 92 16.22 -30.44 12.56
C GLN A 92 17.33 -31.42 12.20
N LYS A 93 17.06 -32.35 11.26
CA LYS A 93 18.08 -33.29 10.75
C LYS A 93 19.22 -32.56 10.02
N MET A 94 18.88 -31.54 9.23
CA MET A 94 19.87 -30.76 8.48
C MET A 94 20.70 -29.82 9.36
N LEU A 95 20.17 -29.35 10.49
CA LEU A 95 20.95 -28.58 11.48
C LEU A 95 22.10 -29.35 12.10
N LYS A 96 22.00 -30.69 12.11
CA LYS A 96 23.03 -31.58 12.65
C LYS A 96 24.09 -31.99 11.61
N GLN A 97 23.96 -31.56 10.35
CA GLN A 97 24.91 -31.86 9.28
C GLN A 97 25.98 -30.78 9.17
N ASP A 98 27.11 -31.15 8.59
CA ASP A 98 28.18 -30.20 8.30
C ASP A 98 27.70 -29.08 7.40
N GLN A 99 27.78 -27.84 7.90
CA GLN A 99 27.27 -26.65 7.23
C GLN A 99 28.11 -26.20 6.03
N SER A 100 29.32 -26.75 5.86
CA SER A 100 30.18 -26.47 4.71
C SER A 100 29.73 -27.18 3.42
N ARG A 101 28.83 -28.18 3.56
CA ARG A 101 28.36 -29.00 2.43
C ARG A 101 27.47 -28.20 1.49
N GLN A 102 27.80 -28.21 0.21
CA GLN A 102 26.93 -27.71 -0.85
C GLN A 102 26.00 -28.82 -1.37
N VAL A 103 24.73 -28.51 -1.56
CA VAL A 103 23.71 -29.39 -2.12
C VAL A 103 23.11 -28.71 -3.35
N ALA A 104 23.30 -29.29 -4.53
CA ALA A 104 22.83 -28.74 -5.80
C ALA A 104 23.18 -27.24 -6.00
N GLY A 105 24.45 -26.88 -5.74
CA GLY A 105 24.95 -25.51 -5.92
C GLY A 105 24.49 -24.48 -4.87
N ARG A 106 23.85 -24.95 -3.77
CA ARG A 106 23.38 -24.10 -2.67
C ARG A 106 24.08 -24.51 -1.38
N THR A 107 24.40 -23.49 -0.56
CA THR A 107 24.90 -23.71 0.78
C THR A 107 23.82 -24.29 1.69
N LEU A 108 24.19 -25.08 2.68
CA LEU A 108 23.25 -25.63 3.66
C LEU A 108 22.52 -24.51 4.39
N ASN A 109 23.17 -23.36 4.66
CA ASN A 109 22.57 -22.20 5.28
C ASN A 109 21.42 -21.58 4.46
N GLU A 110 21.55 -21.52 3.13
CA GLU A 110 20.47 -21.07 2.26
C GLU A 110 19.27 -22.02 2.29
N ILE A 111 19.53 -23.31 2.32
CA ILE A 111 18.50 -24.35 2.39
C ILE A 111 17.79 -24.29 3.76
N LEU A 112 18.54 -24.20 4.85
CA LEU A 112 18.01 -24.03 6.21
C LEU A 112 17.17 -22.77 6.36
N SER A 113 17.62 -21.65 5.81
CA SER A 113 16.84 -20.40 5.79
C SER A 113 15.49 -20.56 5.09
N ARG A 114 15.45 -21.30 3.96
CA ARG A 114 14.19 -21.59 3.26
C ARG A 114 13.25 -22.46 4.06
N PHE A 115 13.74 -23.52 4.72
CA PHE A 115 12.93 -24.37 5.58
C PHE A 115 12.40 -23.59 6.78
N ASN A 116 13.23 -22.78 7.43
CA ASN A 116 12.80 -21.92 8.55
C ASN A 116 11.70 -20.93 8.13
N ASN A 117 11.84 -20.33 6.95
CA ASN A 117 10.82 -19.45 6.38
C ASN A 117 9.51 -20.17 6.08
N LYS A 118 9.54 -21.44 5.68
CA LYS A 118 8.34 -22.27 5.50
C LYS A 118 7.68 -22.61 6.83
N ILE A 119 8.47 -23.01 7.83
CA ILE A 119 7.98 -23.35 9.19
C ILE A 119 7.33 -22.13 9.85
N LYS A 120 7.89 -20.94 9.64
CA LYS A 120 7.38 -19.66 10.16
C LYS A 120 6.28 -19.04 9.28
N ASP A 121 5.71 -19.79 8.34
CA ASP A 121 4.63 -19.25 7.50
C ASP A 121 3.43 -18.84 8.36
N PRO A 122 2.93 -17.61 8.25
CA PRO A 122 1.86 -17.11 9.09
C PRO A 122 0.51 -17.83 8.87
N ARG A 123 0.33 -18.50 7.73
CA ARG A 123 -0.88 -19.30 7.45
C ARG A 123 -1.04 -20.51 8.37
N ARG A 124 0.01 -20.93 9.03
CA ARG A 124 0.02 -22.08 9.95
C ARG A 124 -0.30 -21.69 11.39
N THR A 125 -0.55 -20.43 11.66
CA THR A 125 -0.78 -19.89 13.01
C THR A 125 -1.97 -18.95 13.05
N LYS A 126 -2.48 -18.67 14.26
CA LYS A 126 -3.49 -17.62 14.46
C LYS A 126 -3.00 -16.23 14.00
N LYS A 127 -1.69 -16.03 13.82
CA LYS A 127 -1.10 -14.76 13.32
C LYS A 127 -1.63 -14.36 11.95
N GLY A 128 -1.78 -15.31 11.02
CA GLY A 128 -2.29 -15.00 9.68
C GLY A 128 -3.68 -14.39 9.68
N ARG A 129 -4.59 -14.96 10.48
CA ARG A 129 -5.95 -14.43 10.64
C ARG A 129 -5.94 -13.02 11.23
N ASN A 130 -5.09 -12.80 12.24
CA ASN A 130 -4.97 -11.48 12.87
C ASN A 130 -4.41 -10.45 11.88
N VAL A 131 -3.37 -10.79 11.13
CA VAL A 131 -2.78 -9.90 10.10
C VAL A 131 -3.80 -9.55 9.02
N SER A 132 -4.54 -10.53 8.50
CA SER A 132 -5.60 -10.28 7.52
C SER A 132 -6.67 -9.36 8.09
N LYS A 133 -7.11 -9.59 9.32
CA LYS A 133 -8.09 -8.73 10.02
C LYS A 133 -7.59 -7.30 10.13
N ILE A 134 -6.34 -7.09 10.57
CA ILE A 134 -5.73 -5.75 10.69
C ILE A 134 -5.74 -5.04 9.33
N ILE A 135 -5.29 -5.73 8.27
CA ILE A 135 -5.25 -5.14 6.93
C ILE A 135 -6.67 -4.80 6.44
N LYS A 136 -7.64 -5.69 6.63
CA LYS A 136 -9.04 -5.43 6.23
C LYS A 136 -9.65 -4.26 7.00
N GLU A 137 -9.37 -4.13 8.31
CA GLU A 137 -9.81 -2.98 9.11
C GLU A 137 -9.16 -1.67 8.61
N PHE A 138 -7.86 -1.69 8.30
CA PHE A 138 -7.17 -0.54 7.70
C PHE A 138 -7.84 -0.09 6.41
N LEU A 139 -8.09 -1.01 5.49
CA LEU A 139 -8.70 -0.70 4.18
C LEU A 139 -10.12 -0.12 4.29
N LYS A 140 -10.83 -0.33 5.39
CA LYS A 140 -12.16 0.25 5.66
C LYS A 140 -12.10 1.70 6.13
N ILE A 141 -10.92 2.24 6.45
CA ILE A 141 -10.81 3.63 6.92
C ILE A 141 -11.14 4.56 5.75
N ASN A 142 -12.27 5.26 5.90
CA ASN A 142 -12.77 6.28 4.99
C ASN A 142 -13.37 7.41 5.84
N CYS A 143 -12.87 8.63 5.67
CA CYS A 143 -13.29 9.75 6.52
C CYS A 143 -13.01 11.12 5.87
N PRO A 144 -13.63 12.20 6.38
CA PRO A 144 -13.18 13.55 6.07
C PRO A 144 -11.69 13.73 6.34
N ILE A 145 -11.01 14.49 5.50
CA ILE A 145 -9.54 14.57 5.51
C ILE A 145 -8.99 15.11 6.84
N ASN A 146 -9.68 16.05 7.48
CA ASN A 146 -9.28 16.60 8.78
C ASN A 146 -9.29 15.56 9.92
N GLN A 147 -10.03 14.47 9.77
CA GLN A 147 -10.08 13.37 10.74
C GLN A 147 -9.07 12.26 10.44
N ALA A 148 -8.46 12.25 9.25
CA ALA A 148 -7.64 11.14 8.79
C ALA A 148 -6.43 10.82 9.71
N PRO A 149 -5.61 11.81 10.15
CA PRO A 149 -4.50 11.54 11.06
C PRO A 149 -4.97 10.93 12.38
N ASN A 150 -6.04 11.47 12.96
CA ASN A 150 -6.57 10.97 14.22
C ASN A 150 -7.12 9.55 14.09
N LYS A 151 -7.94 9.26 13.08
CA LYS A 151 -8.49 7.91 12.84
C LYS A 151 -7.40 6.88 12.59
N LEU A 152 -6.36 7.23 11.83
CA LEU A 152 -5.22 6.35 11.58
C LEU A 152 -4.41 6.10 12.86
N ASN A 153 -4.16 7.13 13.67
CA ASN A 153 -3.43 6.99 14.93
C ASN A 153 -4.20 6.15 15.94
N ILE A 154 -5.54 6.32 16.04
CA ILE A 154 -6.40 5.45 16.86
C ILE A 154 -6.32 4.00 16.38
N PHE A 155 -6.39 3.77 15.06
CA PHE A 155 -6.25 2.44 14.47
C PHE A 155 -4.90 1.80 14.83
N PHE A 156 -3.78 2.51 14.64
CA PHE A 156 -2.44 1.99 14.95
C PHE A 156 -2.28 1.70 16.45
N LYS A 157 -2.79 2.59 17.31
CA LYS A 157 -2.78 2.38 18.78
C LYS A 157 -3.58 1.14 19.17
N LYS A 158 -4.79 0.97 18.62
CA LYS A 158 -5.66 -0.22 18.85
C LYS A 158 -4.92 -1.53 18.55
N HIS A 159 -4.13 -1.55 17.48
CA HIS A 159 -3.39 -2.75 17.06
C HIS A 159 -1.96 -2.83 17.61
N LYS A 160 -1.59 -1.96 18.56
CA LYS A 160 -0.24 -1.89 19.15
C LYS A 160 0.88 -1.73 18.11
N ILE A 161 0.59 -1.01 17.04
CA ILE A 161 1.54 -0.73 15.95
C ILE A 161 2.16 0.65 16.19
N ASN A 162 3.47 0.71 16.36
CA ASN A 162 4.19 1.96 16.59
C ASN A 162 4.38 2.73 15.27
N ILE A 163 3.33 3.41 14.84
CA ILE A 163 3.30 4.36 13.71
C ILE A 163 2.54 5.60 14.16
N ARG A 164 3.10 6.77 13.87
CA ARG A 164 2.44 8.07 14.08
C ARG A 164 2.27 8.77 12.73
N VAL A 165 1.02 8.94 12.34
CA VAL A 165 0.65 9.66 11.12
C VAL A 165 0.45 11.13 11.46
N GLN A 166 1.15 12.01 10.76
CA GLN A 166 1.07 13.47 10.91
C GLN A 166 0.25 14.08 9.77
N ASN A 167 -0.15 15.34 9.93
CA ASN A 167 -0.92 16.09 8.92
C ASN A 167 -0.18 16.22 7.58
N ASN A 168 1.14 16.15 7.60
CA ASN A 168 1.99 16.28 6.41
C ASN A 168 1.84 15.11 5.40
N TYR A 169 1.23 13.99 5.79
CA TYR A 169 0.83 12.92 4.86
C TYR A 169 -0.36 13.30 3.98
N PHE A 170 -1.03 14.42 4.31
CA PHE A 170 -2.25 14.86 3.65
C PHE A 170 -2.09 16.30 3.21
N PRO A 171 -1.69 16.56 1.95
CA PRO A 171 -1.51 17.92 1.46
C PRO A 171 -2.88 18.60 1.28
N VAL A 172 -3.42 19.10 2.40
CA VAL A 172 -4.69 19.85 2.40
C VAL A 172 -4.40 21.28 1.98
N THR A 173 -5.10 21.74 0.96
CA THR A 173 -5.04 23.11 0.51
C THR A 173 -6.31 23.85 0.94
N LYS A 174 -6.19 25.16 1.24
CA LYS A 174 -7.37 26.02 1.29
C LYS A 174 -8.09 25.94 -0.05
N ASN A 175 -9.39 25.69 0.00
CA ASN A 175 -10.20 25.38 -1.17
C ASN A 175 -10.07 26.44 -2.27
N LYS A 176 -9.80 25.96 -3.50
CA LYS A 176 -9.89 26.76 -4.73
C LYS A 176 -11.22 26.53 -5.49
N LEU A 177 -12.00 25.51 -5.11
CA LEU A 177 -13.36 25.28 -5.58
C LEU A 177 -14.35 25.72 -4.49
N ALA A 178 -15.45 26.30 -4.87
CA ALA A 178 -16.45 26.84 -3.91
C ALA A 178 -17.05 25.77 -2.99
N LYS A 179 -17.23 24.54 -3.52
CA LYS A 179 -17.78 23.38 -2.77
C LYS A 179 -16.95 22.11 -3.06
N LEU A 180 -15.83 21.94 -2.35
CA LEU A 180 -14.99 20.75 -2.44
C LEU A 180 -15.15 19.89 -1.20
N ASN A 181 -15.64 18.66 -1.36
CA ASN A 181 -15.64 17.65 -0.32
C ASN A 181 -14.33 16.86 -0.39
N VAL A 182 -13.51 16.92 0.66
CA VAL A 182 -12.20 16.26 0.70
C VAL A 182 -12.25 15.09 1.68
N ARG A 183 -11.97 13.88 1.16
CA ARG A 183 -11.99 12.64 1.95
C ARG A 183 -10.69 11.88 1.80
N PHE A 184 -10.32 11.18 2.84
CA PHE A 184 -9.28 10.16 2.83
C PHE A 184 -9.92 8.76 2.72
N SER A 185 -9.33 7.91 1.91
CA SER A 185 -9.67 6.49 1.83
C SER A 185 -8.41 5.64 1.81
N ALA A 186 -8.25 4.76 2.81
CA ALA A 186 -7.10 3.87 2.90
C ALA A 186 -7.07 2.80 1.80
N SER A 187 -8.22 2.48 1.21
CA SER A 187 -8.30 1.55 0.07
C SER A 187 -8.03 2.23 -1.27
N PHE A 188 -7.99 3.56 -1.32
CA PHE A 188 -7.74 4.30 -2.56
C PHE A 188 -6.23 4.30 -2.89
N GLY A 189 -5.90 4.25 -4.19
CA GLY A 189 -4.49 4.15 -4.67
C GLY A 189 -4.09 2.74 -5.09
N ARG A 190 -5.06 1.80 -5.14
CA ARG A 190 -4.84 0.40 -5.55
C ARG A 190 -4.98 0.17 -7.06
N GLN A 191 -5.20 1.23 -7.85
CA GLN A 191 -5.50 1.07 -9.27
C GLN A 191 -4.26 0.90 -10.16
N LEU A 192 -3.11 1.45 -9.74
CA LEU A 192 -1.88 1.44 -10.54
C LEU A 192 -0.66 1.08 -9.67
N GLU A 193 0.21 0.23 -10.22
CA GLU A 193 1.38 -0.32 -9.51
C GLU A 193 2.45 0.71 -9.21
N TYR A 194 2.61 1.70 -10.08
CA TYR A 194 3.72 2.65 -10.04
C TYR A 194 3.60 3.73 -8.95
N TYR A 195 2.45 3.88 -8.29
CA TYR A 195 2.31 4.86 -7.22
C TYR A 195 3.14 4.50 -5.98
N THR A 196 3.87 5.50 -5.47
CA THR A 196 4.78 5.33 -4.33
C THR A 196 4.30 5.99 -3.05
N GLY A 197 3.52 7.05 -3.15
CA GLY A 197 3.08 7.89 -2.03
C GLY A 197 1.64 8.36 -2.15
N LEU A 198 1.44 9.67 -2.20
CA LEU A 198 0.14 10.31 -2.40
C LEU A 198 -0.53 9.81 -3.68
N VAL A 199 -1.82 9.56 -3.60
CA VAL A 199 -2.71 9.34 -4.75
C VAL A 199 -3.98 10.12 -4.57
N PHE A 200 -4.54 10.63 -5.65
CA PHE A 200 -5.78 11.40 -5.58
C PHE A 200 -6.61 11.29 -6.85
N ARG A 201 -7.90 11.45 -6.69
CA ARG A 201 -8.84 11.61 -7.80
C ARG A 201 -9.85 12.70 -7.47
N ILE A 202 -10.38 13.31 -8.52
CA ILE A 202 -11.47 14.27 -8.39
C ILE A 202 -12.65 13.77 -9.20
N ASP A 203 -13.75 13.59 -8.49
CA ASP A 203 -15.04 13.23 -9.07
C ASP A 203 -15.93 14.48 -9.06
N ILE A 204 -16.63 14.75 -10.16
CA ILE A 204 -17.65 15.80 -10.27
C ILE A 204 -19.03 15.18 -10.43
N LYS A 205 -20.05 15.90 -10.04
CA LYS A 205 -21.42 15.48 -10.26
C LYS A 205 -21.90 16.02 -11.62
N GLN A 206 -22.17 15.12 -12.56
CA GLN A 206 -22.77 15.43 -13.84
C GLN A 206 -24.06 14.63 -14.02
N LYS A 207 -25.17 15.32 -14.37
CA LYS A 207 -26.47 14.66 -14.63
C LYS A 207 -26.80 13.55 -13.65
N SER A 208 -26.66 13.80 -12.35
CA SER A 208 -26.90 12.87 -11.23
C SER A 208 -25.86 11.72 -11.05
N LYS A 209 -24.83 11.61 -11.89
CA LYS A 209 -23.74 10.64 -11.70
C LYS A 209 -22.47 11.32 -11.20
N ASN A 210 -21.72 10.62 -10.34
CA ASN A 210 -20.35 11.01 -10.02
C ASN A 210 -19.43 10.52 -11.13
N THR A 211 -18.81 11.46 -11.83
CA THR A 211 -17.90 11.17 -12.94
C THR A 211 -16.46 11.49 -12.51
N ASN A 212 -15.56 10.53 -12.68
CA ASN A 212 -14.14 10.75 -12.42
C ASN A 212 -13.55 11.56 -13.60
N ILE A 213 -13.04 12.73 -13.31
CA ILE A 213 -12.47 13.62 -14.34
C ILE A 213 -10.99 13.85 -14.18
N LEU A 214 -10.41 13.56 -13.02
CA LEU A 214 -8.99 13.77 -12.79
C LEU A 214 -8.43 12.70 -11.85
N ASN A 215 -7.28 12.14 -12.23
CA ASN A 215 -6.50 11.23 -11.42
C ASN A 215 -5.06 11.70 -11.34
N GLY A 216 -4.42 11.50 -10.20
CA GLY A 216 -3.02 11.84 -10.02
C GLY A 216 -2.38 11.15 -8.82
N GLY A 217 -1.08 11.31 -8.70
CA GLY A 217 -0.33 10.76 -7.58
C GLY A 217 1.17 10.86 -7.78
N ARG A 218 1.90 10.38 -6.76
CA ARG A 218 3.36 10.33 -6.72
C ARG A 218 3.88 8.98 -7.22
N TYR A 219 4.89 9.01 -8.09
CA TYR A 219 5.46 7.83 -8.74
C TYR A 219 6.99 7.92 -8.89
N ASP A 220 7.69 8.05 -7.76
CA ASP A 220 9.13 8.33 -7.70
C ASP A 220 10.03 7.24 -8.29
N ASN A 221 9.52 6.02 -8.44
CA ASN A 221 10.30 4.91 -8.99
C ASN A 221 10.09 4.71 -10.50
N LEU A 222 9.06 5.32 -11.11
CA LEU A 222 8.68 5.04 -12.48
C LEU A 222 9.83 5.24 -13.48
N ILE A 223 10.59 6.31 -13.33
CA ILE A 223 11.70 6.65 -14.23
C ILE A 223 12.84 5.62 -14.11
N SER A 224 13.14 5.16 -12.87
CA SER A 224 14.14 4.09 -12.66
C SER A 224 13.63 2.73 -13.11
N ASP A 225 12.34 2.43 -12.93
CA ASP A 225 11.73 1.19 -13.41
C ASP A 225 11.70 1.11 -14.96
N LEU A 226 11.74 2.26 -15.65
CA LEU A 226 11.90 2.39 -17.09
C LEU A 226 13.37 2.38 -17.57
N GLY A 227 14.33 2.15 -16.69
CA GLY A 227 15.75 1.97 -17.05
C GLY A 227 16.67 3.14 -16.72
N SER A 228 16.18 4.20 -16.08
CA SER A 228 17.09 5.29 -15.63
C SER A 228 17.98 4.81 -14.47
N VAL A 229 19.27 5.15 -14.54
CA VAL A 229 20.23 4.89 -13.47
C VAL A 229 19.92 5.74 -12.22
N LYS A 230 19.33 6.93 -12.42
CA LYS A 230 18.98 7.84 -11.33
C LYS A 230 17.51 7.69 -10.95
N LYS A 231 17.26 7.63 -9.63
CA LYS A 231 15.91 7.76 -9.09
C LYS A 231 15.50 9.23 -9.15
N ILE A 232 14.45 9.53 -9.92
CA ILE A 232 13.95 10.90 -10.12
C ILE A 232 12.54 10.96 -9.53
N PRO A 233 12.31 11.68 -8.42
CA PRO A 233 11.00 11.85 -7.82
C PRO A 233 10.04 12.52 -8.81
N ALA A 234 8.82 12.01 -8.87
CA ALA A 234 7.82 12.53 -9.78
C ALA A 234 6.41 12.48 -9.18
N VAL A 235 5.64 13.53 -9.44
CA VAL A 235 4.20 13.61 -9.14
C VAL A 235 3.49 14.24 -10.33
N GLY A 236 2.31 13.73 -10.66
CA GLY A 236 1.56 14.21 -11.82
C GLY A 236 0.07 13.94 -11.70
N ALA A 237 -0.68 14.54 -12.62
CA ALA A 237 -2.12 14.34 -12.74
C ALA A 237 -2.54 14.35 -14.20
N ALA A 238 -3.54 13.54 -14.53
CA ALA A 238 -4.21 13.49 -15.82
C ALA A 238 -5.65 13.97 -15.68
N LEU A 239 -6.03 14.93 -16.50
CA LEU A 239 -7.38 15.46 -16.60
C LEU A 239 -8.01 14.91 -17.88
N ASN A 240 -9.17 14.27 -17.74
CA ASN A 240 -9.96 13.83 -18.89
C ASN A 240 -10.89 14.98 -19.34
N LEU A 241 -10.77 15.40 -20.59
CA LEU A 241 -11.55 16.48 -21.19
C LEU A 241 -12.71 15.98 -22.06
N ASN A 242 -12.88 14.68 -22.22
CA ASN A 242 -13.89 14.05 -23.09
C ASN A 242 -15.23 13.83 -22.34
N TYR A 243 -15.78 14.87 -21.71
CA TYR A 243 -17.06 14.80 -21.01
C TYR A 243 -18.00 15.93 -21.46
#